data_371ac1de7c08f44f7c04be8302654774
#
_entry.id   371ac1de7c08f44f7c04be8302654774
#
_cell.length_a   1.000
_cell.length_b   1.000
_cell.length_c   1.000
_cell.angle_alpha   90.00
_cell.angle_beta   90.00
_cell.angle_gamma   90.00
#
_symmetry.space_group_name_H-M   'P 1'
#
loop_
_entity.id
_entity.type
_entity.pdbx_description
1 polymer ?
#
loop_
_entity_poly.entity_id
_entity_poly.type
_entity_poly.pdbx_seq_one_letter_code
_entity_poly.pdbx_strand_id
1 'polypeptide(L)'
;MNSDKADRSANELRAHDDRISELESRLEFQDETIQKLNDEMVQLQNKLFDQEKRLSHLGQRLQVLVGNHEGADPNQVEPPPPHY
;
A
#
# COMPACT_ATOMS: atom_id res chain seq x y z
N MET A 1 54.86 -26.61 -0.53
CA MET A 1 53.65 -27.03 0.15
C MET A 1 52.99 -25.95 0.92
N ASN A 2 53.75 -25.11 1.64
CA ASN A 2 53.13 -24.00 2.32
C ASN A 2 52.51 -23.00 1.38
N SER A 3 53.04 -22.85 0.15
CA SER A 3 52.48 -21.92 -0.80
C SER A 3 51.14 -22.37 -1.34
N ASP A 4 50.94 -23.71 -1.44
CA ASP A 4 49.65 -24.22 -1.91
C ASP A 4 48.56 -23.96 -0.88
N LYS A 5 48.87 -24.09 0.40
CA LYS A 5 47.91 -23.78 1.45
C LYS A 5 47.62 -22.30 1.50
N ALA A 6 48.64 -21.47 1.34
CA ALA A 6 48.45 -20.05 1.34
C ALA A 6 47.57 -19.60 0.15
N ASP A 7 47.80 -20.23 -1.00
CA ASP A 7 47.01 -19.92 -2.20
C ASP A 7 45.56 -20.34 -2.03
N ARG A 8 45.34 -21.51 -1.43
CA ARG A 8 43.97 -21.95 -1.13
C ARG A 8 43.28 -21.05 -0.18
N SER A 9 43.95 -20.64 0.88
CA SER A 9 43.38 -19.73 1.86
C SER A 9 43.06 -18.38 1.22
N ALA A 10 43.95 -17.89 0.37
CA ALA A 10 43.71 -16.62 -0.33
C ALA A 10 42.51 -16.74 -1.26
N ASN A 11 42.38 -17.88 -1.97
CA ASN A 11 41.26 -18.10 -2.86
C ASN A 11 39.95 -18.22 -2.09
N GLU A 12 39.99 -18.90 -0.95
CA GLU A 12 38.80 -19.01 -0.11
C GLU A 12 38.35 -17.65 0.42
N LEU A 13 39.31 -16.83 0.84
CA LEU A 13 39.00 -15.48 1.31
C LEU A 13 38.37 -14.64 0.21
N ARG A 14 38.92 -14.75 -1.01
CA ARG A 14 38.35 -14.02 -2.15
C ARG A 14 36.94 -14.48 -2.44
N ALA A 15 36.71 -15.80 -2.39
CA ALA A 15 35.36 -16.33 -2.59
C ALA A 15 34.40 -15.82 -1.54
N HIS A 16 34.84 -15.74 -0.29
CA HIS A 16 34.01 -15.19 0.77
C HIS A 16 33.76 -13.70 0.59
N ASP A 17 34.79 -12.96 0.18
CA ASP A 17 34.63 -11.52 -0.07
C ASP A 17 33.63 -11.30 -1.22
N ASP A 18 33.75 -12.07 -2.27
CA ASP A 18 32.84 -11.97 -3.39
C ASP A 18 31.40 -12.29 -2.98
N ARG A 19 31.28 -13.30 -2.13
CA ARG A 19 29.95 -13.67 -1.61
C ARG A 19 29.37 -12.57 -0.74
N ILE A 20 30.19 -11.96 0.11
CA ILE A 20 29.75 -10.87 0.94
C ILE A 20 29.31 -9.68 0.09
N SER A 21 30.10 -9.35 -0.93
CA SER A 21 29.76 -8.25 -1.83
C SER A 21 28.44 -8.52 -2.54
N GLU A 22 28.23 -9.76 -2.97
CA GLU A 22 26.97 -10.13 -3.60
C GLU A 22 25.80 -9.99 -2.64
N LEU A 23 25.97 -10.47 -1.41
CA LEU A 23 24.93 -10.35 -0.40
C LEU A 23 24.64 -8.89 -0.04
N GLU A 24 25.68 -8.07 0.05
CA GLU A 24 25.48 -6.64 0.31
C GLU A 24 24.67 -5.99 -0.81
N SER A 25 24.96 -6.33 -2.06
CA SER A 25 24.20 -5.81 -3.19
C SER A 25 22.74 -6.23 -3.13
N ARG A 26 22.49 -7.47 -2.76
CA ARG A 26 21.12 -7.97 -2.60
C ARG A 26 20.39 -7.25 -1.48
N LEU A 27 21.09 -7.00 -0.38
CA LEU A 27 20.51 -6.27 0.74
C LEU A 27 20.17 -4.84 0.35
N GLU A 28 21.04 -4.17 -0.38
CA GLU A 28 20.75 -2.83 -0.86
C GLU A 28 19.52 -2.81 -1.75
N PHE A 29 19.43 -3.79 -2.65
CA PHE A 29 18.28 -3.88 -3.53
C PHE A 29 17.00 -4.13 -2.73
N GLN A 30 17.06 -5.02 -1.73
CA GLN A 30 15.92 -5.28 -0.86
C GLN A 30 15.51 -4.05 -0.07
N ASP A 31 16.49 -3.31 0.43
CA ASP A 31 16.20 -2.08 1.15
C ASP A 31 15.47 -1.08 0.28
N GLU A 32 15.95 -0.88 -0.92
CA GLU A 32 15.30 0.02 -1.87
C GLU A 32 13.88 -0.45 -2.18
N THR A 33 13.71 -1.75 -2.35
CA THR A 33 12.39 -2.32 -2.63
C THR A 33 11.45 -2.11 -1.44
N ILE A 34 11.94 -2.31 -0.23
CA ILE A 34 11.13 -2.11 0.97
C ILE A 34 10.73 -0.65 1.10
N GLN A 35 11.64 0.26 0.85
CA GLN A 35 11.34 1.69 0.91
C GLN A 35 10.29 2.07 -0.13
N LYS A 36 10.44 1.55 -1.33
CA LYS A 36 9.48 1.80 -2.40
C LYS A 36 8.10 1.27 -2.05
N LEU A 37 8.05 0.04 -1.54
CA LEU A 37 6.79 -0.57 -1.13
C LEU A 37 6.15 0.21 0.01
N ASN A 38 6.96 0.71 0.92
CA ASN A 38 6.47 1.52 2.02
C ASN A 38 5.83 2.81 1.51
N ASP A 39 6.49 3.48 0.56
CA ASP A 39 5.96 4.70 -0.03
C ASP A 39 4.66 4.42 -0.78
N GLU A 40 4.61 3.33 -1.52
CA GLU A 40 3.40 2.93 -2.22
C GLU A 40 2.27 2.62 -1.25
N MET A 41 2.60 1.99 -0.13
CA MET A 41 1.60 1.69 0.90
C MET A 41 1.01 2.97 1.47
N VAL A 42 1.85 3.96 1.76
CA VAL A 42 1.37 5.24 2.25
C VAL A 42 0.45 5.91 1.23
N GLN A 43 0.83 5.87 -0.03
CA GLN A 43 -0.01 6.43 -1.09
C GLN A 43 -1.35 5.72 -1.19
N LEU A 44 -1.34 4.40 -1.09
CA LEU A 44 -2.58 3.62 -1.12
C LEU A 44 -3.45 3.92 0.07
N GLN A 45 -2.87 4.04 1.25
CA GLN A 45 -3.62 4.40 2.45
C GLN A 45 -4.27 5.77 2.31
N ASN A 46 -3.55 6.73 1.73
CA ASN A 46 -4.11 8.05 1.50
C ASN A 46 -5.26 8.00 0.51
N LYS A 47 -5.14 7.19 -0.53
CA LYS A 47 -6.22 7.01 -1.50
C LYS A 47 -7.44 6.37 -0.87
N LEU A 48 -7.23 5.37 -0.03
CA LEU A 48 -8.34 4.74 0.69
C LEU A 48 -9.04 5.73 1.61
N PHE A 49 -8.27 6.53 2.30
CA PHE A 49 -8.83 7.54 3.19
C PHE A 49 -9.67 8.54 2.41
N ASP A 50 -9.18 8.98 1.26
CA ASP A 50 -9.93 9.88 0.41
C ASP A 50 -11.20 9.23 -0.11
N GLN A 51 -11.13 7.97 -0.49
CA GLN A 51 -12.31 7.25 -0.95
C GLN A 51 -13.34 7.10 0.16
N GLU A 52 -12.89 6.81 1.37
CA GLU A 52 -13.78 6.71 2.51
C GLU A 52 -14.48 8.03 2.77
N LYS A 53 -13.75 9.12 2.66
CA LYS A 53 -14.35 10.45 2.80
C LYS A 53 -15.41 10.71 1.75
N ARG A 54 -15.09 10.37 0.51
CA ARG A 54 -16.03 10.56 -0.59
C ARG A 54 -17.28 9.72 -0.40
N LEU A 55 -17.11 8.47 0.01
CA LEU A 55 -18.23 7.58 0.26
C LEU A 55 -19.08 8.09 1.41
N SER A 56 -18.45 8.54 2.47
CA SER A 56 -19.16 9.12 3.60
C SER A 56 -19.95 10.35 3.18
N HIS A 57 -19.34 11.19 2.39
CA HIS A 57 -19.98 12.41 1.88
C HIS A 57 -21.17 12.07 0.99
N LEU A 58 -20.98 11.09 0.10
CA LEU A 58 -22.07 10.63 -0.74
C LEU A 58 -23.22 10.03 0.09
N GLY A 59 -22.87 9.27 1.11
CA GLY A 59 -23.88 8.72 2.00
C GLY A 59 -24.68 9.78 2.70
N GLN A 60 -24.00 10.82 3.16
CA GLN A 60 -24.68 11.96 3.79
C GLN A 60 -25.59 12.67 2.81
N ARG A 61 -25.13 12.88 1.59
CA ARG A 61 -25.95 13.52 0.57
C ARG A 61 -27.16 12.68 0.23
N LEU A 62 -27.00 11.39 0.16
CA LEU A 62 -28.12 10.49 -0.07
C LEU A 62 -29.13 10.56 1.05
N GLN A 63 -28.66 10.58 2.29
CA GLN A 63 -29.55 10.71 3.43
C GLN A 63 -30.33 12.02 3.40
N VAL A 64 -29.67 13.10 3.05
CA VAL A 64 -30.34 14.39 2.92
C VAL A 64 -31.39 14.32 1.83
N LEU A 65 -31.07 13.74 0.69
CA LEU A 65 -32.03 13.63 -0.40
C LEU A 65 -33.23 12.77 -0.02
N VAL A 66 -32.97 11.63 0.60
CA VAL A 66 -34.04 10.76 1.04
C VAL A 66 -34.86 11.42 2.14
N GLY A 67 -34.18 12.03 3.08
CA GLY A 67 -34.85 12.75 4.16
C GLY A 67 -35.70 13.90 3.65
N ASN A 68 -35.18 14.67 2.73
CA ASN A 68 -35.94 15.74 2.12
C ASN A 68 -37.14 15.19 1.36
N HIS A 69 -36.94 14.10 0.68
CA HIS A 69 -38.00 13.48 -0.06
C HIS A 69 -39.08 12.97 0.87
N GLU A 70 -38.69 12.28 1.91
CA GLU A 70 -39.64 11.77 2.89
C GLU A 70 -40.34 12.90 3.63
N GLY A 71 -39.63 13.95 3.92
CA GLY A 71 -40.21 15.06 4.63
C GLY A 71 -40.88 16.07 3.77
N ALA A 72 -40.81 15.90 2.47
CA ALA A 72 -41.28 16.93 1.57
C ALA A 72 -42.75 17.21 1.77
N ASP A 73 -43.55 16.20 1.92
CA ASP A 73 -44.94 16.41 2.10
C ASP A 73 -45.50 15.27 2.88
N PRO A 74 -45.61 15.39 4.14
CA PRO A 74 -46.12 14.32 4.95
C PRO A 74 -47.57 14.03 4.65
N ASN A 75 -48.24 14.93 4.03
CA ASN A 75 -49.60 14.65 3.67
C ASN A 75 -49.74 14.06 2.31
N GLN A 76 -48.71 13.95 1.58
CA GLN A 76 -48.81 13.33 0.33
C GLN A 76 -48.98 11.90 0.53
N VAL A 77 -50.05 11.46 0.09
CA VAL A 77 -50.32 10.12 0.20
C VAL A 77 -49.51 9.32 -0.72
N GLU A 78 -48.98 9.91 -1.61
CA GLU A 78 -48.30 9.23 -2.48
C GLU A 78 -47.19 8.55 -2.01
N PRO A 79 -47.01 7.46 -2.24
CA PRO A 79 -45.98 6.69 -1.85
C PRO A 79 -44.82 7.26 -2.44
N PRO A 80 -43.97 7.34 -1.79
CA PRO A 80 -42.84 7.73 -2.24
C PRO A 80 -42.38 6.90 -3.25
N PRO A 81 -41.98 7.39 -4.15
CA PRO A 81 -41.46 6.65 -5.10
C PRO A 81 -40.32 6.01 -4.61
N PRO A 82 -40.11 5.14 -5.15
CA PRO A 82 -39.12 4.40 -4.86
C PRO A 82 -37.98 5.15 -5.05
N HIS A 83 -37.52 5.27 -4.33
CA HIS A 83 -36.65 6.03 -4.43
C HIS A 83 -35.59 5.43 -4.57
N TYR A 84 -35.45 4.87 -5.04
CA TYR A 84 -34.40 4.47 -5.30
C TYR A 84 -33.58 4.37 -4.50
#